data_fc1eb225ddf8823e1376633698b590c1
#
_entry.id   fc1eb225ddf8823e1376633698b590c1
#
_cell.length_a   1.000
_cell.length_b   1.000
_cell.length_c   1.000
_cell.angle_alpha   90.00
_cell.angle_beta   90.00
_cell.angle_gamma   90.00
#
_symmetry.space_group_name_H-M   'P 1'
#
loop_
_entity.id
_entity.type
_entity.pdbx_description
1 polymer ?
#
loop_
_entity_poly.entity_id
_entity_poly.type
_entity_poly.pdbx_seq_one_letter_code
_entity_poly.pdbx_strand_id
1 'polypeptide(L)'
;MGTPPTDDGINSVGLLDLATRLPAVVADAPVILRGVLTGLLALPTSKTSIGSVFQNRAARYGDRVFIRFGDQQITYRQANETANRYAAVLADHGVRRGHVVGIMLRNSPDAVLTMLAAVKCGAVAGMLNHHQRGDVLAHSIALLDATVVVCQADLVEPIEDCRTEVVGGRTPTEALLTIEDLAKLAGGKPAGNPPSASQVQAREPAFYIFTSGTTGHPKASVMTHHRWLRALAAFGGLGLRLRADDTLYCPLPLYHNNALTVAMSSVINTGGTLALGRTFSASRFWDEVIEMEATAFVYIGELCRYLLNQPPRDTDRAHKVRVVAGNGLRPEIWDEFTARFGIGRVAEFYAASEGNTAFINIFNVPKSTGINPLPLAYVEYDPETGDPLRGADGRLRRVPSGQPGLLISPVSRLAPFDGYT
;
A
#
# COMPACT_ATOMS: atom_id res chain seq x y z
N MET A 1 25.97 -9.82 -27.26
CA MET A 1 25.09 -10.96 -27.53
C MET A 1 25.41 -12.01 -26.46
N GLY A 2 24.68 -12.01 -25.36
CA GLY A 2 24.78 -13.04 -24.33
C GLY A 2 23.88 -14.19 -24.72
N THR A 3 24.39 -15.41 -24.67
CA THR A 3 23.63 -16.64 -24.82
C THR A 3 22.46 -16.66 -23.86
N PRO A 4 21.23 -17.05 -24.29
CA PRO A 4 20.11 -17.21 -23.37
C PRO A 4 20.47 -18.28 -22.32
N PRO A 5 20.01 -18.11 -21.05
CA PRO A 5 20.26 -19.11 -20.04
C PRO A 5 19.65 -20.44 -20.49
N THR A 6 20.46 -21.48 -20.37
CA THR A 6 20.08 -22.87 -20.60
C THR A 6 18.95 -23.24 -19.62
N ASP A 7 18.06 -24.06 -20.12
CA ASP A 7 16.90 -24.75 -19.56
C ASP A 7 17.14 -25.31 -18.12
N ASP A 8 17.22 -24.43 -17.13
CA ASP A 8 17.12 -24.79 -15.72
C ASP A 8 15.63 -24.95 -15.42
N GLY A 9 15.18 -26.20 -15.51
CA GLY A 9 13.84 -26.72 -15.35
C GLY A 9 12.80 -25.74 -14.84
N ILE A 10 11.89 -25.29 -15.71
CA ILE A 10 10.68 -24.55 -15.32
C ILE A 10 9.98 -25.42 -14.27
N ASN A 11 10.13 -25.06 -13.00
CA ASN A 11 9.41 -25.72 -11.91
C ASN A 11 7.91 -25.44 -12.10
N SER A 12 7.22 -26.30 -12.82
CA SER A 12 5.77 -26.22 -12.98
C SER A 12 5.12 -26.63 -11.65
N VAL A 13 4.27 -25.75 -11.11
CA VAL A 13 3.46 -26.09 -9.94
C VAL A 13 2.25 -26.88 -10.40
N GLY A 14 2.19 -28.16 -10.05
CA GLY A 14 1.08 -29.04 -10.41
C GLY A 14 -0.17 -28.82 -9.54
N LEU A 15 -1.32 -29.28 -10.03
CA LEU A 15 -2.57 -29.26 -9.25
C LEU A 15 -2.45 -30.04 -7.93
N LEU A 16 -1.66 -31.12 -7.90
CA LEU A 16 -1.41 -31.89 -6.67
C LEU A 16 -0.63 -31.06 -5.64
N ASP A 17 0.35 -30.26 -6.06
CA ASP A 17 1.09 -29.39 -5.15
C ASP A 17 0.18 -28.35 -4.51
N LEU A 18 -0.77 -27.80 -5.27
CA LEU A 18 -1.77 -26.87 -4.75
C LEU A 18 -2.75 -27.57 -3.82
N ALA A 19 -3.18 -28.80 -4.16
CA ALA A 19 -4.10 -29.58 -3.35
C ALA A 19 -3.53 -29.91 -1.95
N THR A 20 -2.24 -30.23 -1.85
CA THR A 20 -1.57 -30.49 -0.56
C THR A 20 -1.52 -29.23 0.34
N ARG A 21 -1.56 -28.02 -0.24
CA ARG A 21 -1.51 -26.74 0.46
C ARG A 21 -2.89 -26.18 0.80
N LEU A 22 -3.95 -26.71 0.19
CA LEU A 22 -5.33 -26.27 0.36
C LEU A 22 -5.80 -26.30 1.83
N PRO A 23 -5.49 -27.33 2.66
CA PRO A 23 -5.91 -27.36 4.06
C PRO A 23 -5.47 -26.15 4.86
N ALA A 24 -4.25 -25.63 4.63
CA ALA A 24 -3.75 -24.42 5.28
C ALA A 24 -4.50 -23.15 4.83
N VAL A 25 -5.00 -23.10 3.59
CA VAL A 25 -5.86 -22.02 3.11
C VAL A 25 -7.25 -22.10 3.74
N VAL A 26 -7.82 -23.31 3.80
CA VAL A 26 -9.16 -23.55 4.38
C VAL A 26 -9.18 -23.24 5.88
N ALA A 27 -8.11 -23.50 6.61
CA ALA A 27 -8.01 -23.16 8.03
C ALA A 27 -8.20 -21.64 8.29
N ASP A 28 -7.83 -20.80 7.34
CA ASP A 28 -7.98 -19.33 7.41
C ASP A 28 -9.28 -18.82 6.73
N ALA A 29 -10.21 -19.71 6.39
CA ALA A 29 -11.44 -19.36 5.65
C ALA A 29 -12.26 -18.20 6.27
N PRO A 30 -12.39 -18.07 7.61
CA PRO A 30 -13.13 -16.93 8.19
C PRO A 30 -12.52 -15.56 7.86
N VAL A 31 -11.19 -15.47 7.84
CA VAL A 31 -10.46 -14.23 7.50
C VAL A 31 -10.57 -13.94 6.01
N ILE A 32 -10.38 -14.97 5.19
CA ILE A 32 -10.52 -14.91 3.73
C ILE A 32 -11.92 -14.43 3.35
N LEU A 33 -12.96 -15.07 3.91
CA LEU A 33 -14.35 -14.74 3.60
C LEU A 33 -14.68 -13.29 3.96
N ARG A 34 -14.21 -12.82 5.14
CA ARG A 34 -14.41 -11.42 5.54
C ARG A 34 -13.77 -10.44 4.55
N GLY A 35 -12.52 -10.67 4.15
CA GLY A 35 -11.80 -9.85 3.20
C GLY A 35 -12.50 -9.84 1.84
N VAL A 36 -12.81 -11.02 1.33
CA VAL A 36 -13.48 -11.20 0.03
C VAL A 36 -14.85 -10.53 0.02
N LEU A 37 -15.67 -10.71 1.05
CA LEU A 37 -16.99 -10.04 1.15
C LEU A 37 -16.83 -8.52 1.17
N THR A 38 -15.88 -7.98 1.95
CA THR A 38 -15.63 -6.52 1.97
C THR A 38 -15.25 -6.00 0.59
N GLY A 39 -14.35 -6.69 -0.12
CA GLY A 39 -13.91 -6.32 -1.47
C GLY A 39 -14.99 -6.49 -2.55
N LEU A 40 -15.80 -7.56 -2.47
CA LEU A 40 -16.89 -7.82 -3.44
C LEU A 40 -18.07 -6.87 -3.25
N LEU A 41 -18.40 -6.49 -2.01
CA LEU A 41 -19.47 -5.54 -1.71
C LEU A 41 -19.07 -4.09 -2.05
N ALA A 42 -17.78 -3.81 -2.22
CA ALA A 42 -17.27 -2.51 -2.65
C ALA A 42 -17.45 -2.33 -4.17
N LEU A 43 -18.69 -2.37 -4.67
CA LEU A 43 -18.96 -2.02 -6.06
C LEU A 43 -18.60 -0.56 -6.34
N PRO A 44 -18.16 -0.18 -7.57
CA PRO A 44 -17.75 1.19 -7.89
C PRO A 44 -18.74 2.27 -7.48
N THR A 45 -20.05 1.99 -7.58
CA THR A 45 -21.14 2.91 -7.22
C THR A 45 -21.62 2.78 -5.78
N SER A 46 -21.10 1.81 -5.01
CA SER A 46 -21.46 1.66 -3.60
C SER A 46 -20.90 2.81 -2.76
N LYS A 47 -21.56 3.12 -1.65
CA LYS A 47 -21.09 4.10 -0.65
C LYS A 47 -20.10 3.47 0.34
N THR A 48 -19.32 2.47 -0.11
CA THR A 48 -18.29 1.82 0.68
C THR A 48 -16.96 2.49 0.37
N SER A 49 -16.40 3.19 1.34
CA SER A 49 -15.12 3.89 1.23
C SER A 49 -14.14 3.42 2.30
N ILE A 50 -12.88 3.77 2.17
CA ILE A 50 -11.84 3.51 3.19
C ILE A 50 -12.27 4.13 4.52
N GLY A 51 -12.77 5.38 4.49
CA GLY A 51 -13.26 6.08 5.67
C GLY A 51 -14.44 5.35 6.34
N SER A 52 -15.44 4.90 5.57
CA SER A 52 -16.59 4.16 6.11
C SER A 52 -16.20 2.78 6.65
N VAL A 53 -15.28 2.07 6.00
CA VAL A 53 -14.75 0.79 6.49
C VAL A 53 -13.97 1.00 7.78
N PHE A 54 -13.10 2.01 7.86
CA PHE A 54 -12.32 2.30 9.06
C PHE A 54 -13.22 2.67 10.25
N GLN A 55 -14.21 3.55 10.08
CA GLN A 55 -15.14 3.89 11.17
C GLN A 55 -15.93 2.68 11.69
N ASN A 56 -16.34 1.76 10.80
CA ASN A 56 -16.99 0.52 11.20
C ASN A 56 -16.05 -0.42 11.97
N ARG A 57 -14.75 -0.44 11.63
CA ARG A 57 -13.73 -1.17 12.40
C ARG A 57 -13.51 -0.52 13.76
N ALA A 58 -13.43 0.81 13.82
CA ALA A 58 -13.31 1.53 15.08
C ALA A 58 -14.50 1.32 16.01
N ALA A 59 -15.72 1.25 15.48
CA ALA A 59 -16.90 0.91 16.26
C ALA A 59 -16.84 -0.53 16.81
N ARG A 60 -16.29 -1.47 16.05
CA ARG A 60 -16.21 -2.90 16.45
C ARG A 60 -15.03 -3.21 17.36
N TYR A 61 -13.88 -2.58 17.15
CA TYR A 61 -12.61 -2.89 17.79
C TYR A 61 -12.05 -1.72 18.60
N GLY A 62 -12.90 -0.80 19.06
CA GLY A 62 -12.53 0.50 19.60
C GLY A 62 -11.38 0.50 20.58
N ASP A 63 -11.34 -0.44 21.51
CA ASP A 63 -10.33 -0.48 22.58
C ASP A 63 -9.05 -1.25 22.20
N ARG A 64 -9.03 -1.88 21.00
CA ARG A 64 -7.81 -2.53 20.49
C ARG A 64 -6.82 -1.50 19.96
N VAL A 65 -5.54 -1.80 20.10
CA VAL A 65 -4.47 -1.00 19.52
C VAL A 65 -4.52 -1.09 17.99
N PHE A 66 -4.62 0.05 17.33
CA PHE A 66 -4.54 0.18 15.87
C PHE A 66 -3.12 0.49 15.42
N ILE A 67 -2.44 1.42 16.09
CA ILE A 67 -1.07 1.84 15.75
C ILE A 67 -0.15 1.65 16.96
N ARG A 68 1.03 1.05 16.73
CA ARG A 68 2.20 1.12 17.59
C ARG A 68 3.29 1.91 16.89
N PHE A 69 3.94 2.84 17.61
CA PHE A 69 5.03 3.65 17.09
C PHE A 69 5.99 4.01 18.23
N GLY A 70 7.08 3.26 18.35
CA GLY A 70 7.89 3.27 19.56
C GLY A 70 7.02 2.90 20.77
N ASP A 71 7.08 3.67 21.86
CA ASP A 71 6.29 3.46 23.06
C ASP A 71 4.83 3.90 22.94
N GLN A 72 4.50 4.64 21.86
CA GLN A 72 3.16 5.15 21.65
C GLN A 72 2.22 4.06 21.13
N GLN A 73 1.04 3.95 21.74
CA GLN A 73 -0.04 3.09 21.30
C GLN A 73 -1.31 3.91 21.13
N ILE A 74 -1.97 3.73 19.98
CA ILE A 74 -3.22 4.41 19.65
C ILE A 74 -4.27 3.36 19.33
N THR A 75 -5.39 3.39 20.06
CA THR A 75 -6.50 2.47 19.80
C THR A 75 -7.28 2.84 18.55
N TYR A 76 -8.09 1.91 18.03
CA TYR A 76 -9.00 2.19 16.90
C TYR A 76 -9.94 3.36 17.20
N ARG A 77 -10.47 3.45 18.42
CA ARG A 77 -11.33 4.55 18.88
C ARG A 77 -10.59 5.88 18.85
N GLN A 78 -9.43 5.95 19.48
CA GLN A 78 -8.59 7.17 19.50
C GLN A 78 -8.20 7.59 18.09
N ALA A 79 -7.78 6.64 17.24
CA ALA A 79 -7.43 6.91 15.85
C ALA A 79 -8.62 7.49 15.07
N ASN A 80 -9.81 6.91 15.24
CA ASN A 80 -11.02 7.39 14.57
C ASN A 80 -11.41 8.79 15.03
N GLU A 81 -11.39 9.04 16.33
CA GLU A 81 -11.71 10.35 16.92
C GLU A 81 -10.72 11.42 16.48
N THR A 82 -9.41 11.12 16.48
CA THR A 82 -8.37 12.06 16.03
C THR A 82 -8.50 12.33 14.54
N ALA A 83 -8.70 11.29 13.70
CA ALA A 83 -8.93 11.48 12.28
C ALA A 83 -10.20 12.31 11.99
N ASN A 84 -11.25 12.18 12.81
CA ASN A 84 -12.47 13.01 12.70
C ASN A 84 -12.19 14.48 13.04
N ARG A 85 -11.41 14.74 14.10
CA ARG A 85 -11.01 16.10 14.47
C ARG A 85 -10.12 16.73 13.38
N TYR A 86 -9.17 15.97 12.84
CA TYR A 86 -8.34 16.40 11.70
C TYR A 86 -9.21 16.72 10.47
N ALA A 87 -10.20 15.86 10.18
CA ALA A 87 -11.15 16.09 9.09
C ALA A 87 -11.94 17.39 9.27
N ALA A 88 -12.33 17.74 10.50
CA ALA A 88 -13.02 18.99 10.81
C ALA A 88 -12.10 20.20 10.56
N VAL A 89 -10.82 20.13 10.97
CA VAL A 89 -9.83 21.20 10.68
C VAL A 89 -9.61 21.34 9.18
N LEU A 90 -9.43 20.24 8.44
CA LEU A 90 -9.30 20.27 6.99
C LEU A 90 -10.52 20.91 6.31
N ALA A 91 -11.74 20.62 6.82
CA ALA A 91 -12.96 21.22 6.31
C ALA A 91 -13.03 22.73 6.56
N ASP A 92 -12.53 23.23 7.71
CA ASP A 92 -12.42 24.67 8.00
C ASP A 92 -11.43 25.37 7.06
N HIS A 93 -10.39 24.67 6.61
CA HIS A 93 -9.44 25.13 5.59
C HIS A 93 -9.93 24.90 4.15
N GLY A 94 -11.22 24.71 3.96
CA GLY A 94 -11.83 24.66 2.63
C GLY A 94 -11.81 23.29 1.95
N VAL A 95 -11.27 22.23 2.60
CA VAL A 95 -11.27 20.90 2.00
C VAL A 95 -12.71 20.35 1.89
N ARG A 96 -13.07 19.90 0.71
CA ARG A 96 -14.37 19.32 0.38
C ARG A 96 -14.18 18.04 -0.41
N ARG A 97 -15.25 17.30 -0.63
CA ARG A 97 -15.24 16.09 -1.47
C ARG A 97 -14.68 16.36 -2.85
N GLY A 98 -13.74 15.53 -3.29
CA GLY A 98 -13.04 15.67 -4.56
C GLY A 98 -11.82 16.60 -4.52
N HIS A 99 -11.62 17.38 -3.45
CA HIS A 99 -10.41 18.16 -3.27
C HIS A 99 -9.21 17.27 -2.93
N VAL A 100 -8.00 17.80 -3.07
CA VAL A 100 -6.76 17.08 -2.72
C VAL A 100 -6.16 17.68 -1.44
N VAL A 101 -5.72 16.81 -0.55
CA VAL A 101 -4.89 17.12 0.61
C VAL A 101 -3.50 16.56 0.34
N GLY A 102 -2.51 17.41 0.11
CA GLY A 102 -1.11 17.00 0.03
C GLY A 102 -0.62 16.58 1.41
N ILE A 103 0.06 15.46 1.50
CA ILE A 103 0.60 14.95 2.77
C ILE A 103 2.09 14.70 2.61
N MET A 104 2.92 15.54 3.23
CA MET A 104 4.39 15.45 3.22
C MET A 104 4.90 15.17 4.63
N LEU A 105 4.66 13.96 5.11
CA LEU A 105 4.99 13.54 6.46
C LEU A 105 5.88 12.29 6.44
N ARG A 106 6.80 12.21 7.40
CA ARG A 106 7.52 10.95 7.68
C ARG A 106 6.57 9.93 8.30
N ASN A 107 7.00 8.68 8.34
CA ASN A 107 6.24 7.63 9.03
C ASN A 107 5.96 8.05 10.48
N SER A 108 4.69 8.21 10.77
CA SER A 108 4.18 8.58 12.10
C SER A 108 2.70 8.20 12.21
N PRO A 109 2.16 8.10 13.41
CA PRO A 109 0.72 7.98 13.60
C PRO A 109 -0.05 9.11 12.92
N ASP A 110 0.43 10.35 13.01
CA ASP A 110 -0.24 11.52 12.42
C ASP A 110 -0.31 11.45 10.89
N ALA A 111 0.69 10.85 10.23
CA ALA A 111 0.63 10.61 8.78
C ALA A 111 -0.56 9.70 8.42
N VAL A 112 -0.77 8.61 9.18
CA VAL A 112 -1.92 7.70 8.99
C VAL A 112 -3.23 8.42 9.31
N LEU A 113 -3.28 9.19 10.40
CA LEU A 113 -4.49 9.88 10.85
C LEU A 113 -4.89 11.01 9.89
N THR A 114 -3.92 11.76 9.36
CA THR A 114 -4.16 12.80 8.34
C THR A 114 -4.70 12.20 7.04
N MET A 115 -4.12 11.08 6.59
CA MET A 115 -4.61 10.34 5.44
C MET A 115 -6.06 9.85 5.66
N LEU A 116 -6.35 9.27 6.84
CA LEU A 116 -7.71 8.85 7.18
C LEU A 116 -8.67 10.06 7.24
N ALA A 117 -8.23 11.21 7.76
CA ALA A 117 -9.00 12.44 7.78
C ALA A 117 -9.38 12.92 6.36
N ALA A 118 -8.41 12.95 5.44
CA ALA A 118 -8.65 13.33 4.06
C ALA A 118 -9.72 12.44 3.41
N VAL A 119 -9.58 11.12 3.49
CA VAL A 119 -10.54 10.19 2.86
C VAL A 119 -11.91 10.21 3.56
N LYS A 120 -12.01 10.59 4.83
CA LYS A 120 -13.27 10.80 5.55
C LYS A 120 -13.98 12.08 5.12
N CYS A 121 -13.24 13.12 4.72
CA CYS A 121 -13.80 14.29 4.07
C CYS A 121 -14.35 13.98 2.65
N GLY A 122 -14.01 12.84 2.07
CA GLY A 122 -14.19 12.54 0.67
C GLY A 122 -13.16 13.22 -0.22
N ALA A 123 -12.06 13.69 0.36
CA ALA A 123 -10.93 14.25 -0.35
C ALA A 123 -9.92 13.15 -0.72
N VAL A 124 -9.01 13.47 -1.62
CA VAL A 124 -7.92 12.62 -2.05
C VAL A 124 -6.67 12.93 -1.23
N ALA A 125 -6.04 11.93 -0.64
CA ALA A 125 -4.74 12.11 0.00
C ALA A 125 -3.61 12.00 -1.04
N GLY A 126 -2.97 13.11 -1.36
CA GLY A 126 -1.81 13.19 -2.24
C GLY A 126 -0.53 12.93 -1.45
N MET A 127 0.04 11.74 -1.59
CA MET A 127 1.14 11.25 -0.75
C MET A 127 2.49 11.71 -1.30
N LEU A 128 3.04 12.81 -0.76
CA LEU A 128 4.32 13.39 -1.18
C LEU A 128 5.51 12.67 -0.51
N ASN A 129 6.54 12.41 -1.29
CA ASN A 129 7.79 11.89 -0.75
C ASN A 129 8.57 13.02 -0.04
N HIS A 130 8.75 12.90 1.26
CA HIS A 130 9.42 13.89 2.11
C HIS A 130 10.93 14.09 1.81
N HIS A 131 11.49 13.25 0.95
CA HIS A 131 12.88 13.40 0.45
C HIS A 131 12.98 14.24 -0.83
N GLN A 132 11.87 14.52 -1.51
CA GLN A 132 11.88 15.36 -2.72
C GLN A 132 12.27 16.79 -2.38
N ARG A 133 12.99 17.43 -3.31
CA ARG A 133 13.43 18.84 -3.24
C ARG A 133 13.44 19.46 -4.63
N GLY A 134 13.51 20.78 -4.72
CA GLY A 134 13.64 21.54 -5.97
C GLY A 134 12.58 21.17 -7.00
N ASP A 135 12.95 21.12 -8.29
CA ASP A 135 12.04 20.90 -9.41
C ASP A 135 11.18 19.64 -9.29
N VAL A 136 11.71 18.58 -8.69
CA VAL A 136 10.95 17.33 -8.50
C VAL A 136 9.83 17.50 -7.49
N LEU A 137 10.07 18.27 -6.42
CA LEU A 137 9.05 18.58 -5.42
C LEU A 137 8.05 19.58 -6.00
N ALA A 138 8.52 20.63 -6.70
CA ALA A 138 7.68 21.61 -7.36
C ALA A 138 6.70 20.95 -8.34
N HIS A 139 7.21 20.05 -9.18
CA HIS A 139 6.39 19.26 -10.09
C HIS A 139 5.34 18.41 -9.36
N SER A 140 5.73 17.74 -8.28
CA SER A 140 4.81 16.89 -7.52
C SER A 140 3.71 17.70 -6.84
N ILE A 141 4.03 18.88 -6.29
CA ILE A 141 3.05 19.80 -5.67
C ILE A 141 2.11 20.34 -6.74
N ALA A 142 2.63 20.80 -7.88
CA ALA A 142 1.83 21.32 -8.98
C ALA A 142 0.85 20.27 -9.51
N LEU A 143 1.31 19.02 -9.65
CA LEU A 143 0.49 17.91 -10.15
C LEU A 143 -0.67 17.57 -9.19
N LEU A 144 -0.51 17.77 -7.88
CA LEU A 144 -1.57 17.51 -6.91
C LEU A 144 -2.67 18.56 -6.95
N ASP A 145 -2.37 19.81 -7.29
CA ASP A 145 -3.30 20.95 -7.15
C ASP A 145 -4.04 20.93 -5.80
N ALA A 146 -3.26 20.77 -4.72
CA ALA A 146 -3.80 20.50 -3.39
C ALA A 146 -4.45 21.75 -2.78
N THR A 147 -5.63 21.59 -2.19
CA THR A 147 -6.31 22.64 -1.42
C THR A 147 -5.54 22.98 -0.14
N VAL A 148 -4.99 21.95 0.51
CA VAL A 148 -4.15 22.07 1.70
C VAL A 148 -2.99 21.10 1.59
N VAL A 149 -1.79 21.53 1.97
CA VAL A 149 -0.64 20.63 2.17
C VAL A 149 -0.37 20.54 3.67
N VAL A 150 -0.38 19.31 4.21
CA VAL A 150 0.02 19.04 5.58
C VAL A 150 1.45 18.52 5.59
N CYS A 151 2.34 19.16 6.33
CA CYS A 151 3.76 18.76 6.40
C CYS A 151 4.30 18.85 7.83
N GLN A 152 5.51 18.31 8.04
CA GLN A 152 6.28 18.58 9.25
C GLN A 152 6.92 19.96 9.19
N ALA A 153 7.17 20.57 10.35
CA ALA A 153 7.71 21.93 10.46
C ALA A 153 9.05 22.13 9.70
N ASP A 154 9.93 21.12 9.72
CA ASP A 154 11.21 21.14 9.01
C ASP A 154 11.08 20.91 7.48
N LEU A 155 9.88 20.67 6.98
CA LEU A 155 9.57 20.54 5.55
C LEU A 155 8.83 21.77 4.98
N VAL A 156 8.57 22.78 5.80
CA VAL A 156 7.92 24.02 5.37
C VAL A 156 8.80 24.74 4.35
N GLU A 157 10.06 25.05 4.71
CA GLU A 157 11.00 25.75 3.85
C GLU A 157 11.17 25.08 2.47
N PRO A 158 11.46 23.75 2.35
CA PRO A 158 11.52 23.09 1.05
C PRO A 158 10.25 23.21 0.20
N ILE A 159 9.08 23.26 0.83
CA ILE A 159 7.81 23.46 0.12
C ILE A 159 7.69 24.91 -0.32
N GLU A 160 8.04 25.87 0.51
CA GLU A 160 8.00 27.30 0.20
C GLU A 160 8.98 27.68 -0.91
N ASP A 161 10.19 27.15 -0.93
CA ASP A 161 11.17 27.35 -1.99
C ASP A 161 10.63 26.91 -3.37
N CYS A 162 9.87 25.82 -3.41
CA CYS A 162 9.27 25.34 -4.65
C CYS A 162 8.09 26.21 -5.14
N ARG A 163 7.55 27.08 -4.30
CA ARG A 163 6.33 27.84 -4.59
C ARG A 163 6.57 29.05 -5.49
N THR A 164 7.75 29.62 -5.45
CA THR A 164 8.12 30.75 -6.30
C THR A 164 8.15 30.38 -7.78
N GLU A 165 8.23 29.08 -8.09
CA GLU A 165 8.29 28.52 -9.45
C GLU A 165 6.93 27.98 -9.95
N VAL A 166 5.91 27.86 -9.10
CA VAL A 166 4.62 27.27 -9.49
C VAL A 166 3.78 28.25 -10.29
N VAL A 167 3.71 27.97 -11.58
CA VAL A 167 2.77 28.58 -12.53
C VAL A 167 1.37 28.05 -12.23
N GLY A 168 0.45 28.93 -11.80
CA GLY A 168 -0.95 28.51 -11.58
C GLY A 168 -1.80 29.40 -10.67
N GLY A 169 -1.31 30.55 -10.22
CA GLY A 169 -2.17 31.65 -9.69
C GLY A 169 -2.82 31.43 -8.32
N ARG A 170 -2.45 30.40 -7.55
CA ARG A 170 -2.79 30.32 -6.13
C ARG A 170 -1.54 30.54 -5.29
N THR A 171 -1.58 31.53 -4.41
CA THR A 171 -0.55 31.75 -3.40
C THR A 171 -0.67 30.64 -2.36
N PRO A 172 0.32 29.80 -2.24
CA PRO A 172 0.27 28.59 -1.42
C PRO A 172 0.30 28.84 0.10
N THR A 173 0.45 30.08 0.57
CA THR A 173 0.56 30.44 1.99
C THR A 173 -0.68 30.14 2.82
N GLU A 174 -1.86 30.19 2.23
CA GLU A 174 -3.11 29.84 2.93
C GLU A 174 -3.37 28.35 3.00
N ALA A 175 -2.64 27.56 2.20
CA ALA A 175 -2.85 26.12 2.01
C ALA A 175 -1.78 25.24 2.66
N LEU A 176 -0.82 25.79 3.42
CA LEU A 176 0.21 25.03 4.13
C LEU A 176 -0.11 24.97 5.62
N LEU A 177 -0.16 23.76 6.17
CA LEU A 177 -0.46 23.49 7.57
C LEU A 177 0.59 22.54 8.14
N THR A 178 1.24 22.94 9.23
CA THR A 178 2.12 22.01 9.92
C THR A 178 1.30 20.95 10.66
N ILE A 179 1.87 19.77 10.86
CA ILE A 179 1.19 18.71 11.61
C ILE A 179 0.95 19.13 13.07
N GLU A 180 1.85 19.93 13.63
CA GLU A 180 1.74 20.51 14.96
C GLU A 180 0.54 21.46 15.05
N ASP A 181 0.34 22.32 14.05
CA ASP A 181 -0.80 23.24 13.97
C ASP A 181 -2.11 22.46 13.75
N LEU A 182 -2.10 21.46 12.86
CA LEU A 182 -3.25 20.57 12.65
C LEU A 182 -3.67 19.92 13.96
N ALA A 183 -2.74 19.36 14.72
CA ALA A 183 -3.01 18.71 16.00
C ALA A 183 -3.53 19.72 17.06
N LYS A 184 -2.94 20.92 17.12
CA LYS A 184 -3.38 21.99 18.02
C LYS A 184 -4.80 22.46 17.71
N LEU A 185 -5.10 22.72 16.43
CA LEU A 185 -6.43 23.15 15.99
C LEU A 185 -7.49 22.06 16.21
N ALA A 186 -7.09 20.80 16.13
CA ALA A 186 -7.96 19.65 16.35
C ALA A 186 -8.45 19.53 17.81
N GLY A 187 -7.73 20.09 18.78
CA GLY A 187 -8.07 20.00 20.21
C GLY A 187 -9.49 20.43 20.56
N GLY A 188 -10.06 21.41 19.84
CA GLY A 188 -11.43 21.92 20.02
C GLY A 188 -12.48 21.36 19.05
N LYS A 189 -12.13 20.40 18.17
CA LYS A 189 -13.02 19.93 17.12
C LYS A 189 -13.84 18.70 17.54
N PRO A 190 -15.04 18.50 16.95
CA PRO A 190 -15.88 17.34 17.24
C PRO A 190 -15.19 16.05 16.82
N ALA A 191 -15.32 15.03 17.69
CA ALA A 191 -14.76 13.69 17.45
C ALA A 191 -15.70 12.74 16.69
N GLY A 192 -16.93 13.18 16.38
CA GLY A 192 -17.93 12.40 15.64
C GLY A 192 -17.55 12.20 14.18
N ASN A 193 -18.00 11.09 13.59
CA ASN A 193 -17.73 10.81 12.17
C ASN A 193 -18.35 11.89 11.28
N PRO A 194 -17.59 12.47 10.32
CA PRO A 194 -18.14 13.46 9.40
C PRO A 194 -19.18 12.80 8.47
N PRO A 195 -20.32 13.48 8.17
CA PRO A 195 -21.35 12.95 7.29
C PRO A 195 -20.83 12.57 5.90
N SER A 196 -19.81 13.26 5.41
CA SER A 196 -19.12 12.98 4.14
C SER A 196 -18.62 11.54 4.03
N ALA A 197 -18.10 10.97 5.12
CA ALA A 197 -17.53 9.62 5.12
C ALA A 197 -18.50 8.53 4.65
N SER A 198 -19.83 8.73 4.86
CA SER A 198 -20.89 7.82 4.43
C SER A 198 -21.43 8.11 3.03
N GLN A 199 -20.98 9.17 2.36
CA GLN A 199 -21.45 9.61 1.04
C GLN A 199 -20.47 9.31 -0.09
N VAL A 200 -19.20 9.04 0.25
CA VAL A 200 -18.14 8.75 -0.72
C VAL A 200 -18.41 7.44 -1.43
N GLN A 201 -18.36 7.46 -2.76
CA GLN A 201 -18.53 6.26 -3.57
C GLN A 201 -17.17 5.55 -3.76
N ALA A 202 -17.22 4.22 -3.88
CA ALA A 202 -16.02 3.41 -4.03
C ALA A 202 -15.17 3.78 -5.27
N ARG A 203 -15.79 4.24 -6.35
CA ARG A 203 -15.10 4.70 -7.57
C ARG A 203 -14.33 6.01 -7.44
N GLU A 204 -14.54 6.77 -6.36
CA GLU A 204 -13.86 8.04 -6.19
C GLU A 204 -12.39 7.83 -5.85
N PRO A 205 -11.50 8.72 -6.29
CA PRO A 205 -10.10 8.70 -5.90
C PRO A 205 -9.94 8.81 -4.37
N ALA A 206 -9.04 8.02 -3.81
CA ALA A 206 -8.69 8.02 -2.39
C ALA A 206 -7.27 8.52 -2.17
N PHE A 207 -6.35 8.08 -3.05
CA PHE A 207 -4.93 8.44 -2.96
C PHE A 207 -4.38 8.78 -4.33
N TYR A 208 -3.43 9.73 -4.34
CA TYR A 208 -2.47 9.92 -5.40
C TYR A 208 -1.10 9.47 -4.91
N ILE A 209 -0.53 8.47 -5.59
CA ILE A 209 0.73 7.83 -5.21
C ILE A 209 1.75 8.07 -6.31
N PHE A 210 2.84 8.72 -5.99
CA PHE A 210 3.88 9.04 -6.96
C PHE A 210 4.71 7.82 -7.30
N THR A 211 4.90 7.61 -8.60
CA THR A 211 5.76 6.57 -9.17
C THR A 211 6.87 7.20 -10.01
N SER A 212 8.01 6.52 -10.12
CA SER A 212 9.09 6.96 -11.00
C SER A 212 8.62 6.91 -12.46
N GLY A 213 8.47 8.08 -13.07
CA GLY A 213 8.17 8.18 -14.49
C GLY A 213 9.37 7.81 -15.35
N THR A 214 9.16 7.19 -16.50
CA THR A 214 10.20 6.93 -17.52
C THR A 214 10.80 8.22 -18.11
N THR A 215 10.13 9.35 -17.90
CA THR A 215 10.50 10.68 -18.43
C THR A 215 11.24 11.58 -17.43
N GLY A 216 11.65 11.06 -16.26
CA GLY A 216 12.43 11.77 -15.23
C GLY A 216 11.58 12.43 -14.13
N HIS A 217 10.37 12.90 -14.42
CA HIS A 217 9.48 13.45 -13.38
C HIS A 217 8.47 12.39 -12.88
N PRO A 218 8.15 12.40 -11.57
CA PRO A 218 7.16 11.49 -11.00
C PRO A 218 5.77 11.69 -11.63
N LYS A 219 5.05 10.57 -11.81
CA LYS A 219 3.63 10.57 -12.18
C LYS A 219 2.79 10.19 -10.97
N ALA A 220 1.62 10.80 -10.81
CA ALA A 220 0.71 10.45 -9.72
C ALA A 220 -0.31 9.40 -10.19
N SER A 221 -0.13 8.18 -9.72
CA SER A 221 -1.08 7.07 -9.95
C SER A 221 -2.33 7.26 -9.10
N VAL A 222 -3.50 7.11 -9.73
CA VAL A 222 -4.79 7.21 -9.06
C VAL A 222 -5.13 5.88 -8.39
N MET A 223 -5.33 5.90 -7.08
CA MET A 223 -5.86 4.79 -6.30
C MET A 223 -7.27 5.14 -5.82
N THR A 224 -8.28 4.51 -6.40
CA THR A 224 -9.67 4.68 -5.96
C THR A 224 -9.95 3.89 -4.68
N HIS A 225 -10.99 4.27 -3.93
CA HIS A 225 -11.46 3.48 -2.79
C HIS A 225 -11.77 2.04 -3.21
N HIS A 226 -12.35 1.84 -4.39
CA HIS A 226 -12.65 0.51 -4.94
C HIS A 226 -11.40 -0.35 -5.10
N ARG A 227 -10.34 0.19 -5.73
CA ARG A 227 -9.07 -0.55 -5.90
C ARG A 227 -8.43 -0.90 -4.55
N TRP A 228 -8.43 0.06 -3.63
CA TRP A 228 -7.87 -0.18 -2.29
C TRP A 228 -8.67 -1.23 -1.51
N LEU A 229 -10.00 -1.22 -1.58
CA LEU A 229 -10.85 -2.22 -0.93
C LEU A 229 -10.70 -3.61 -1.57
N ARG A 230 -10.43 -3.68 -2.86
CA ARG A 230 -10.04 -4.94 -3.51
C ARG A 230 -8.67 -5.42 -3.06
N ALA A 231 -7.72 -4.51 -2.89
CA ALA A 231 -6.42 -4.82 -2.31
C ALA A 231 -6.54 -5.32 -0.86
N LEU A 232 -7.45 -4.77 -0.05
CA LEU A 232 -7.80 -5.29 1.27
C LEU A 232 -8.26 -6.75 1.20
N ALA A 233 -9.12 -7.10 0.23
CA ALA A 233 -9.53 -8.48 0.02
C ALA A 233 -8.37 -9.39 -0.41
N ALA A 234 -7.56 -8.91 -1.35
CA ALA A 234 -6.46 -9.66 -1.92
C ALA A 234 -5.29 -9.83 -0.94
N PHE A 235 -4.73 -8.73 -0.42
CA PHE A 235 -3.58 -8.79 0.47
C PHE A 235 -3.95 -9.13 1.91
N GLY A 236 -4.99 -8.49 2.45
CA GLY A 236 -5.45 -8.75 3.81
C GLY A 236 -6.21 -10.06 3.97
N GLY A 237 -7.10 -10.38 3.02
CA GLY A 237 -7.91 -11.60 3.04
C GLY A 237 -7.18 -12.84 2.56
N LEU A 238 -6.61 -12.80 1.35
CA LEU A 238 -5.98 -13.98 0.72
C LEU A 238 -4.48 -14.08 1.01
N GLY A 239 -3.77 -12.94 0.99
CA GLY A 239 -2.32 -12.88 1.19
C GLY A 239 -1.91 -13.10 2.64
N LEU A 240 -1.87 -12.07 3.46
CA LEU A 240 -1.37 -12.09 4.83
C LEU A 240 -2.23 -12.89 5.80
N ARG A 241 -3.55 -12.90 5.64
CA ARG A 241 -4.51 -13.60 6.51
C ARG A 241 -4.24 -13.31 7.98
N LEU A 242 -4.09 -12.03 8.31
CA LEU A 242 -3.87 -11.59 9.67
C LEU A 242 -5.09 -11.92 10.53
N ARG A 243 -4.83 -12.16 11.81
CA ARG A 243 -5.84 -12.26 12.86
C ARG A 243 -5.95 -10.94 13.59
N ALA A 244 -6.99 -10.78 14.41
CA ALA A 244 -7.20 -9.54 15.14
C ALA A 244 -6.17 -9.28 16.26
N ASP A 245 -5.44 -10.31 16.67
CA ASP A 245 -4.32 -10.25 17.63
C ASP A 245 -2.94 -10.14 16.98
N ASP A 246 -2.88 -10.11 15.63
CA ASP A 246 -1.62 -9.92 14.93
C ASP A 246 -1.17 -8.46 14.95
N THR A 247 0.14 -8.30 15.04
CA THR A 247 0.86 -7.04 14.85
C THR A 247 1.66 -7.12 13.55
N LEU A 248 1.36 -6.23 12.60
CA LEU A 248 2.07 -6.12 11.33
C LEU A 248 3.09 -4.99 11.40
N TYR A 249 4.37 -5.35 11.36
CA TYR A 249 5.45 -4.37 11.28
C TYR A 249 5.63 -3.84 9.86
N CYS A 250 5.64 -2.50 9.73
CA CYS A 250 5.81 -1.80 8.45
C CYS A 250 6.96 -0.78 8.54
N PRO A 251 8.16 -1.12 8.09
CA PRO A 251 9.30 -0.21 8.01
C PRO A 251 9.29 0.65 6.74
N LEU A 252 8.33 0.39 5.82
CA LEU A 252 8.28 1.03 4.52
C LEU A 252 7.63 2.41 4.61
N PRO A 253 8.05 3.38 3.77
CA PRO A 253 7.46 4.71 3.76
C PRO A 253 5.98 4.71 3.38
N LEU A 254 5.16 5.46 4.14
CA LEU A 254 3.72 5.57 3.93
C LEU A 254 3.33 6.23 2.59
N TYR A 255 4.24 6.97 1.95
CA TYR A 255 3.99 7.51 0.60
C TYR A 255 4.14 6.46 -0.51
N HIS A 256 4.54 5.23 -0.20
CA HIS A 256 4.57 4.12 -1.15
C HIS A 256 3.38 3.17 -0.98
N ASN A 257 2.95 2.63 -2.11
CA ASN A 257 1.76 1.79 -2.19
C ASN A 257 1.83 0.52 -1.33
N ASN A 258 3.01 -0.06 -1.11
CA ASN A 258 3.16 -1.26 -0.28
C ASN A 258 2.74 -0.97 1.18
N ALA A 259 3.24 0.11 1.80
CA ALA A 259 2.83 0.49 3.16
C ALA A 259 1.36 0.93 3.20
N LEU A 260 0.96 1.82 2.27
CA LEU A 260 -0.36 2.44 2.26
C LEU A 260 -1.48 1.45 1.91
N THR A 261 -1.20 0.54 0.98
CA THR A 261 -2.21 -0.40 0.47
C THR A 261 -2.05 -1.79 1.08
N VAL A 262 -0.85 -2.41 1.02
CA VAL A 262 -0.71 -3.80 1.49
C VAL A 262 -0.74 -3.88 3.01
N ALA A 263 0.10 -3.09 3.71
CA ALA A 263 0.17 -3.16 5.17
C ALA A 263 -1.12 -2.64 5.82
N MET A 264 -1.52 -1.41 5.50
CA MET A 264 -2.63 -0.76 6.17
C MET A 264 -3.97 -1.44 5.87
N SER A 265 -4.22 -1.89 4.62
CA SER A 265 -5.46 -2.59 4.30
C SER A 265 -5.58 -3.93 5.02
N SER A 266 -4.46 -4.64 5.18
CA SER A 266 -4.43 -5.93 5.86
C SER A 266 -4.78 -5.81 7.34
N VAL A 267 -4.25 -4.79 8.01
CA VAL A 267 -4.56 -4.48 9.42
C VAL A 267 -6.03 -4.06 9.57
N ILE A 268 -6.51 -3.14 8.73
CA ILE A 268 -7.90 -2.67 8.78
C ILE A 268 -8.89 -3.80 8.47
N ASN A 269 -8.52 -4.77 7.62
CA ASN A 269 -9.38 -5.93 7.34
C ASN A 269 -9.74 -6.70 8.60
N THR A 270 -8.81 -6.88 9.53
CA THR A 270 -8.93 -7.82 10.64
C THR A 270 -9.14 -7.18 12.00
N GLY A 271 -8.77 -5.92 12.17
CA GLY A 271 -8.71 -5.25 13.47
C GLY A 271 -7.42 -5.55 14.23
N GLY A 272 -6.35 -5.89 13.50
CA GLY A 272 -5.01 -6.07 14.03
C GLY A 272 -4.28 -4.74 14.29
N THR A 273 -3.01 -4.82 14.65
CA THR A 273 -2.16 -3.66 14.97
C THR A 273 -1.18 -3.37 13.84
N LEU A 274 -1.07 -2.11 13.44
CA LEU A 274 -0.02 -1.59 12.56
C LEU A 274 1.15 -1.08 13.40
N ALA A 275 2.25 -1.79 13.43
CA ALA A 275 3.49 -1.33 14.04
C ALA A 275 4.32 -0.58 12.98
N LEU A 276 4.45 0.74 13.15
CA LEU A 276 5.19 1.58 12.20
C LEU A 276 6.66 1.70 12.58
N GLY A 277 7.55 1.36 11.66
CA GLY A 277 8.95 1.75 11.74
C GLY A 277 9.13 3.21 11.33
N ARG A 278 9.97 3.96 12.02
CA ARG A 278 10.31 5.35 11.63
C ARG A 278 10.97 5.39 10.26
N THR A 279 11.93 4.50 10.07
CA THR A 279 12.67 4.25 8.83
C THR A 279 13.26 2.86 8.88
N PHE A 280 13.50 2.25 7.73
CA PHE A 280 14.15 0.95 7.69
C PHE A 280 15.61 1.04 8.15
N SER A 281 16.02 0.14 9.04
CA SER A 281 17.40 -0.07 9.46
C SER A 281 17.71 -1.56 9.52
N ALA A 282 18.59 -2.05 8.65
CA ALA A 282 18.91 -3.48 8.59
C ALA A 282 19.47 -4.02 9.92
N SER A 283 20.29 -3.22 10.62
CA SER A 283 20.90 -3.63 11.90
C SER A 283 19.93 -3.66 13.07
N ARG A 284 18.86 -2.83 13.05
CA ARG A 284 17.87 -2.73 14.14
C ARG A 284 16.57 -3.46 13.83
N PHE A 285 16.38 -3.95 12.61
CA PHE A 285 15.12 -4.50 12.12
C PHE A 285 14.53 -5.56 13.05
N TRP A 286 15.33 -6.58 13.39
CA TRP A 286 14.85 -7.67 14.23
C TRP A 286 14.63 -7.24 15.68
N ASP A 287 15.42 -6.29 16.19
CA ASP A 287 15.20 -5.73 17.52
C ASP A 287 13.86 -4.97 17.57
N GLU A 288 13.55 -4.15 16.55
CA GLU A 288 12.25 -3.47 16.42
C GLU A 288 11.08 -4.45 16.24
N VAL A 289 11.26 -5.51 15.45
CA VAL A 289 10.26 -6.58 15.27
C VAL A 289 9.94 -7.28 16.59
N ILE A 290 10.96 -7.57 17.42
CA ILE A 290 10.81 -8.21 18.73
C ILE A 290 10.15 -7.25 19.72
N GLU A 291 10.64 -6.00 19.81
CA GLU A 291 10.14 -4.97 20.72
C GLU A 291 8.66 -4.65 20.47
N MET A 292 8.27 -4.54 19.20
CA MET A 292 6.89 -4.30 18.81
C MET A 292 6.01 -5.56 18.83
N GLU A 293 6.57 -6.71 19.24
CA GLU A 293 5.87 -8.00 19.26
C GLU A 293 5.22 -8.38 17.91
N ALA A 294 5.90 -8.04 16.82
CA ALA A 294 5.36 -8.25 15.49
C ALA A 294 5.23 -9.75 15.16
N THR A 295 4.07 -10.10 14.60
CA THR A 295 3.75 -11.46 14.13
C THR A 295 3.78 -11.56 12.61
N ALA A 296 3.89 -10.41 11.95
CA ALA A 296 4.02 -10.27 10.51
C ALA A 296 4.81 -9.02 10.16
N PHE A 297 5.39 -8.97 8.96
CA PHE A 297 5.93 -7.73 8.40
C PHE A 297 5.75 -7.63 6.89
N VAL A 298 5.84 -6.39 6.38
CA VAL A 298 5.89 -6.12 4.94
C VAL A 298 7.30 -5.75 4.50
N TYR A 299 7.68 -6.16 3.28
CA TYR A 299 9.01 -5.94 2.73
C TYR A 299 8.98 -5.55 1.24
N ILE A 300 10.13 -5.08 0.76
CA ILE A 300 10.55 -5.10 -0.64
C ILE A 300 11.81 -5.96 -0.72
N GLY A 301 12.10 -6.57 -1.88
CA GLY A 301 13.15 -7.58 -2.02
C GLY A 301 14.54 -7.12 -1.58
N GLU A 302 14.90 -5.85 -1.81
CA GLU A 302 16.17 -5.27 -1.35
C GLU A 302 16.28 -5.27 0.18
N LEU A 303 15.18 -5.07 0.91
CA LEU A 303 15.14 -5.15 2.36
C LEU A 303 15.56 -6.56 2.84
N CYS A 304 15.04 -7.61 2.22
CA CYS A 304 15.42 -8.98 2.55
C CYS A 304 16.92 -9.24 2.31
N ARG A 305 17.47 -8.70 1.22
CA ARG A 305 18.91 -8.79 0.92
C ARG A 305 19.75 -8.06 1.96
N TYR A 306 19.35 -6.86 2.38
CA TYR A 306 20.06 -6.12 3.44
C TYR A 306 20.02 -6.85 4.78
N LEU A 307 18.94 -7.53 5.11
CA LEU A 307 18.83 -8.34 6.32
C LEU A 307 19.77 -9.55 6.27
N LEU A 308 19.86 -10.25 5.13
CA LEU A 308 20.79 -11.36 4.95
C LEU A 308 22.26 -10.94 5.03
N ASN A 309 22.58 -9.74 4.56
CA ASN A 309 23.94 -9.19 4.64
C ASN A 309 24.39 -8.80 6.06
N GLN A 310 23.46 -8.77 7.04
CA GLN A 310 23.84 -8.57 8.44
C GLN A 310 24.53 -9.84 8.98
N PRO A 311 25.52 -9.70 9.89
CA PRO A 311 26.09 -10.84 10.57
C PRO A 311 25.01 -11.70 11.24
N PRO A 312 25.11 -13.05 11.23
CA PRO A 312 24.21 -13.91 11.97
C PRO A 312 24.19 -13.57 13.46
N ARG A 313 23.01 -13.63 14.07
CA ARG A 313 22.78 -13.38 15.50
C ARG A 313 21.99 -14.54 16.10
N ASP A 314 22.25 -14.90 17.35
CA ASP A 314 21.48 -15.90 18.09
C ASP A 314 20.00 -15.50 18.19
N THR A 315 19.69 -14.20 18.06
CA THR A 315 18.35 -13.63 18.10
C THR A 315 17.65 -13.61 16.74
N ASP A 316 18.25 -14.08 15.65
CA ASP A 316 17.66 -14.08 14.29
C ASP A 316 16.31 -14.80 14.23
N ARG A 317 16.00 -15.67 15.20
CA ARG A 317 14.72 -16.40 15.32
C ARG A 317 13.98 -16.12 16.63
N ALA A 318 14.38 -15.10 17.40
CA ALA A 318 13.77 -14.79 18.69
C ALA A 318 12.45 -14.01 18.57
N HIS A 319 11.91 -13.87 17.38
CA HIS A 319 10.68 -13.14 17.07
C HIS A 319 9.47 -14.08 16.93
N LYS A 320 8.26 -13.48 16.87
CA LYS A 320 6.97 -14.20 16.71
C LYS A 320 6.44 -14.16 15.26
N VAL A 321 7.25 -13.76 14.29
CA VAL A 321 6.82 -13.61 12.89
C VAL A 321 6.45 -14.95 12.29
N ARG A 322 5.21 -15.05 11.81
CA ARG A 322 4.65 -16.27 11.19
C ARG A 322 4.39 -16.10 9.68
N VAL A 323 4.25 -14.86 9.21
CA VAL A 323 3.98 -14.53 7.82
C VAL A 323 4.61 -13.21 7.43
N VAL A 324 5.08 -13.13 6.20
CA VAL A 324 5.60 -11.91 5.62
C VAL A 324 4.94 -11.66 4.26
N ALA A 325 4.76 -10.40 3.87
CA ALA A 325 4.25 -10.07 2.55
C ALA A 325 5.11 -8.99 1.88
N GLY A 326 5.39 -9.18 0.63
CA GLY A 326 6.16 -8.22 -0.14
C GLY A 326 6.33 -8.63 -1.59
N ASN A 327 7.16 -7.90 -2.28
CA ASN A 327 7.50 -8.13 -3.67
C ASN A 327 9.02 -8.08 -3.88
N GLY A 328 9.52 -8.99 -4.71
CA GLY A 328 10.93 -9.02 -5.11
C GLY A 328 11.86 -9.82 -4.21
N LEU A 329 11.34 -10.73 -3.36
CA LEU A 329 12.18 -11.74 -2.72
C LEU A 329 12.66 -12.72 -3.79
N ARG A 330 13.92 -12.54 -4.18
CA ARG A 330 14.51 -13.27 -5.32
C ARG A 330 14.63 -14.76 -5.01
N PRO A 331 14.42 -15.66 -6.01
CA PRO A 331 14.54 -17.11 -5.84
C PRO A 331 15.88 -17.55 -5.27
N GLU A 332 16.98 -16.84 -5.61
CA GLU A 332 18.35 -17.17 -5.21
C GLU A 332 18.56 -17.03 -3.69
N ILE A 333 17.88 -16.07 -3.05
CA ILE A 333 18.01 -15.82 -1.61
C ILE A 333 16.82 -16.35 -0.80
N TRP A 334 15.80 -16.90 -1.46
CA TRP A 334 14.54 -17.32 -0.82
C TRP A 334 14.76 -18.33 0.29
N ASP A 335 15.49 -19.42 -0.02
CA ASP A 335 15.70 -20.53 0.92
C ASP A 335 16.57 -20.09 2.09
N GLU A 336 17.63 -19.32 1.83
CA GLU A 336 18.50 -18.78 2.86
C GLU A 336 17.73 -17.85 3.80
N PHE A 337 16.93 -16.93 3.24
CA PHE A 337 16.13 -15.97 4.01
C PHE A 337 15.12 -16.67 4.91
N THR A 338 14.35 -17.59 4.35
CA THR A 338 13.32 -18.32 5.10
C THR A 338 13.91 -19.23 6.16
N ALA A 339 15.04 -19.90 5.84
CA ALA A 339 15.72 -20.79 6.77
C ALA A 339 16.42 -20.01 7.90
N ARG A 340 17.16 -18.95 7.58
CA ARG A 340 17.89 -18.16 8.59
C ARG A 340 16.94 -17.55 9.60
N PHE A 341 15.90 -16.89 9.14
CA PHE A 341 14.97 -16.16 10.00
C PHE A 341 13.74 -16.99 10.42
N GLY A 342 13.65 -18.26 10.04
CA GLY A 342 12.55 -19.12 10.47
C GLY A 342 11.17 -18.69 9.93
N ILE A 343 11.11 -18.12 8.73
CA ILE A 343 9.87 -17.61 8.13
C ILE A 343 9.09 -18.77 7.52
N GLY A 344 7.98 -19.12 8.15
CA GLY A 344 7.14 -20.24 7.71
C GLY A 344 6.24 -19.93 6.52
N ARG A 345 5.92 -18.64 6.27
CA ARG A 345 5.02 -18.26 5.19
C ARG A 345 5.42 -16.95 4.54
N VAL A 346 5.51 -16.98 3.21
CA VAL A 346 5.82 -15.81 2.38
C VAL A 346 4.66 -15.56 1.41
N ALA A 347 3.93 -14.49 1.62
CA ALA A 347 2.90 -14.01 0.72
C ALA A 347 3.54 -13.06 -0.32
N GLU A 348 4.43 -13.63 -1.15
CA GLU A 348 5.04 -12.89 -2.27
C GLU A 348 3.96 -12.41 -3.22
N PHE A 349 4.14 -11.24 -3.81
CA PHE A 349 3.22 -10.73 -4.81
C PHE A 349 3.93 -9.97 -5.93
N TYR A 350 3.23 -9.80 -7.05
CA TYR A 350 3.60 -8.88 -8.13
C TYR A 350 2.43 -7.97 -8.42
N ALA A 351 2.64 -6.67 -8.38
CA ALA A 351 1.65 -5.64 -8.72
C ALA A 351 2.34 -4.34 -9.12
N ALA A 352 1.66 -3.51 -9.90
CA ALA A 352 2.06 -2.13 -10.19
C ALA A 352 1.04 -1.17 -9.55
N SER A 353 1.51 0.00 -9.10
CA SER A 353 0.66 1.01 -8.46
C SER A 353 -0.47 1.49 -9.38
N GLU A 354 -0.20 1.63 -10.66
CA GLU A 354 -1.15 1.97 -11.72
C GLU A 354 -1.87 0.75 -12.30
N GLY A 355 -1.32 -0.45 -12.11
CA GLY A 355 -1.81 -1.68 -12.73
C GLY A 355 -3.22 -2.08 -12.25
N ASN A 356 -3.93 -2.80 -13.10
CA ASN A 356 -5.27 -3.31 -12.81
C ASN A 356 -5.29 -4.79 -12.41
N THR A 357 -4.12 -5.40 -12.25
CA THR A 357 -3.95 -6.82 -11.92
C THR A 357 -2.83 -7.03 -10.91
N ALA A 358 -2.91 -8.13 -10.16
CA ALA A 358 -1.89 -8.54 -9.20
C ALA A 358 -1.81 -10.07 -9.14
N PHE A 359 -0.61 -10.58 -8.90
CA PHE A 359 -0.37 -11.99 -8.53
C PHE A 359 -0.10 -12.06 -7.04
N ILE A 360 -0.61 -13.07 -6.36
CA ILE A 360 -0.41 -13.25 -4.92
C ILE A 360 -0.16 -14.72 -4.61
N ASN A 361 0.86 -14.99 -3.84
CA ASN A 361 1.22 -16.34 -3.38
C ASN A 361 0.33 -16.78 -2.21
N ILE A 362 -0.91 -17.13 -2.52
CA ILE A 362 -1.90 -17.56 -1.51
C ILE A 362 -1.64 -18.98 -0.98
N PHE A 363 -0.92 -19.80 -1.75
CA PHE A 363 -0.63 -21.20 -1.41
C PHE A 363 0.74 -21.40 -0.76
N ASN A 364 1.49 -20.32 -0.50
CA ASN A 364 2.85 -20.42 0.03
C ASN A 364 3.77 -21.34 -0.81
N VAL A 365 3.70 -21.20 -2.13
CA VAL A 365 4.59 -21.92 -3.04
C VAL A 365 5.95 -21.23 -3.02
N PRO A 366 7.05 -21.91 -2.68
CA PRO A 366 8.38 -21.32 -2.67
C PRO A 366 8.76 -20.72 -4.03
N LYS A 367 9.47 -19.58 -4.00
CA LYS A 367 10.04 -18.92 -5.19
C LYS A 367 8.99 -18.55 -6.26
N SER A 368 7.73 -18.30 -5.84
CA SER A 368 6.62 -17.97 -6.72
C SER A 368 5.93 -16.67 -6.27
N THR A 369 5.57 -15.83 -7.23
CA THR A 369 4.69 -14.67 -7.02
C THR A 369 3.21 -15.07 -6.88
N GLY A 370 2.89 -16.36 -7.10
CA GLY A 370 1.57 -16.91 -6.92
C GLY A 370 0.67 -16.84 -8.15
N ILE A 371 -0.63 -16.66 -7.92
CA ILE A 371 -1.67 -16.73 -8.94
C ILE A 371 -2.40 -15.40 -9.12
N ASN A 372 -2.97 -15.24 -10.29
CA ASN A 372 -3.91 -14.18 -10.63
C ASN A 372 -5.22 -14.82 -11.15
N PRO A 373 -6.38 -14.53 -10.53
CA PRO A 373 -7.66 -15.07 -10.97
C PRO A 373 -8.30 -14.33 -12.15
N LEU A 374 -7.71 -13.18 -12.56
CA LEU A 374 -8.27 -12.36 -13.64
C LEU A 374 -7.71 -12.79 -15.01
N PRO A 375 -8.45 -12.57 -16.10
CA PRO A 375 -7.94 -12.83 -17.43
C PRO A 375 -6.65 -12.06 -17.71
N LEU A 376 -5.66 -12.74 -18.25
CA LEU A 376 -4.38 -12.16 -18.67
C LEU A 376 -3.80 -12.93 -19.85
N ALA A 377 -2.85 -12.31 -20.54
CA ALA A 377 -2.06 -12.97 -21.56
C ALA A 377 -0.62 -12.43 -21.57
N TYR A 378 0.31 -13.26 -21.99
CA TYR A 378 1.66 -12.84 -22.34
C TYR A 378 1.74 -12.79 -23.87
N VAL A 379 2.16 -11.65 -24.41
CA VAL A 379 2.23 -11.41 -25.87
C VAL A 379 3.63 -11.02 -26.30
N GLU A 380 3.93 -11.31 -27.57
CA GLU A 380 5.17 -10.88 -28.18
C GLU A 380 5.21 -9.35 -28.23
N TYR A 381 6.38 -8.77 -28.09
CA TYR A 381 6.60 -7.33 -28.13
C TYR A 381 7.91 -7.00 -28.83
N ASP A 382 7.98 -5.81 -29.35
CA ASP A 382 9.20 -5.23 -29.89
C ASP A 382 10.11 -4.79 -28.74
N PRO A 383 11.32 -5.34 -28.58
CA PRO A 383 12.23 -4.96 -27.49
C PRO A 383 12.72 -3.51 -27.56
N GLU A 384 12.69 -2.87 -28.73
CA GLU A 384 13.17 -1.49 -28.92
C GLU A 384 12.08 -0.47 -28.52
N THR A 385 10.83 -0.73 -28.92
CA THR A 385 9.71 0.18 -28.67
C THR A 385 8.89 -0.21 -27.45
N GLY A 386 8.93 -1.48 -27.04
CA GLY A 386 8.07 -2.05 -26.00
C GLY A 386 6.63 -2.32 -26.47
N ASP A 387 6.32 -2.10 -27.75
CA ASP A 387 4.98 -2.25 -28.30
C ASP A 387 4.62 -3.72 -28.54
N PRO A 388 3.36 -4.12 -28.29
CA PRO A 388 2.91 -5.48 -28.54
C PRO A 388 2.80 -5.77 -30.04
N LEU A 389 3.35 -6.91 -30.48
CA LEU A 389 3.33 -7.32 -31.87
C LEU A 389 1.98 -7.94 -32.28
N ARG A 390 1.55 -7.65 -33.51
CA ARG A 390 0.32 -8.17 -34.11
C ARG A 390 0.60 -9.11 -35.26
N GLY A 391 -0.23 -10.13 -35.41
CA GLY A 391 -0.26 -11.00 -36.57
C GLY A 391 -0.90 -10.33 -37.78
N ALA A 392 -0.89 -11.03 -38.94
CA ALA A 392 -1.52 -10.59 -40.17
C ALA A 392 -3.06 -10.39 -40.02
N ASP A 393 -3.68 -11.04 -39.05
CA ASP A 393 -5.09 -10.91 -38.69
C ASP A 393 -5.38 -9.70 -37.75
N GLY A 394 -4.37 -8.90 -37.42
CA GLY A 394 -4.46 -7.75 -36.53
C GLY A 394 -4.52 -8.09 -35.03
N ARG A 395 -4.55 -9.38 -34.66
CA ARG A 395 -4.58 -9.83 -33.27
C ARG A 395 -3.19 -9.84 -32.67
N LEU A 396 -3.13 -9.66 -31.33
CA LEU A 396 -1.88 -9.79 -30.60
C LEU A 396 -1.39 -11.24 -30.61
N ARG A 397 -0.10 -11.43 -30.82
CA ARG A 397 0.53 -12.75 -30.85
C ARG A 397 0.91 -13.16 -29.43
N ARG A 398 0.40 -14.31 -28.97
CA ARG A 398 0.76 -14.87 -27.66
C ARG A 398 2.13 -15.56 -27.75
N VAL A 399 2.94 -15.37 -26.69
CA VAL A 399 4.17 -16.13 -26.55
C VAL A 399 3.87 -17.57 -26.11
N PRO A 400 4.70 -18.57 -26.52
CA PRO A 400 4.65 -19.92 -25.99
C PRO A 400 4.89 -19.91 -24.47
N SER A 401 4.37 -20.96 -23.79
CA SER A 401 4.64 -21.15 -22.36
C SER A 401 6.14 -21.23 -22.07
N GLY A 402 6.60 -20.52 -21.03
CA GLY A 402 8.01 -20.46 -20.65
C GLY A 402 8.83 -19.42 -21.42
N GLN A 403 8.25 -18.71 -22.38
CA GLN A 403 8.95 -17.63 -23.07
C GLN A 403 8.62 -16.27 -22.45
N PRO A 404 9.56 -15.32 -22.39
CA PRO A 404 9.31 -13.97 -21.94
C PRO A 404 8.34 -13.25 -22.87
N GLY A 405 7.47 -12.41 -22.33
CA GLY A 405 6.49 -11.64 -23.08
C GLY A 405 5.94 -10.46 -22.29
N LEU A 406 5.31 -9.55 -22.99
CA LEU A 406 4.61 -8.42 -22.39
C LEU A 406 3.32 -8.92 -21.71
N LEU A 407 3.17 -8.69 -20.40
CA LEU A 407 1.96 -9.01 -19.66
C LEU A 407 0.86 -8.01 -19.99
N ILE A 408 -0.26 -8.51 -20.48
CA ILE A 408 -1.46 -7.70 -20.71
C ILE A 408 -2.66 -8.24 -19.94
N SER A 409 -3.53 -7.35 -19.51
CA SER A 409 -4.79 -7.67 -18.83
C SER A 409 -5.89 -6.76 -19.38
N PRO A 410 -7.12 -7.28 -19.60
CA PRO A 410 -8.21 -6.45 -20.10
C PRO A 410 -8.67 -5.46 -19.02
N VAL A 411 -8.91 -4.22 -19.44
CA VAL A 411 -9.62 -3.24 -18.60
C VAL A 411 -11.10 -3.62 -18.56
N SER A 412 -11.63 -3.80 -17.35
CA SER A 412 -13.00 -4.23 -17.14
C SER A 412 -13.58 -3.65 -15.85
N ARG A 413 -14.88 -3.87 -15.61
CA ARG A 413 -15.52 -3.49 -14.34
C ARG A 413 -14.89 -4.19 -13.12
N LEU A 414 -14.35 -5.39 -13.30
CA LEU A 414 -13.66 -6.16 -12.26
C LEU A 414 -12.18 -5.76 -12.12
N ALA A 415 -11.58 -5.20 -13.15
CA ALA A 415 -10.19 -4.78 -13.21
C ALA A 415 -10.12 -3.41 -13.88
N PRO A 416 -10.60 -2.33 -13.24
CA PRO A 416 -10.55 -0.99 -13.80
C PRO A 416 -9.10 -0.49 -13.84
N PHE A 417 -8.83 0.37 -14.80
CA PHE A 417 -7.58 1.11 -14.90
C PHE A 417 -7.91 2.60 -14.69
N ASP A 418 -7.48 3.14 -13.55
CA ASP A 418 -7.80 4.51 -13.16
C ASP A 418 -6.75 5.52 -13.65
N GLY A 419 -5.61 5.05 -14.15
CA GLY A 419 -4.59 5.87 -14.81
C GLY A 419 -3.77 6.74 -13.87
N TYR A 420 -3.36 7.87 -14.41
CA TYR A 420 -2.59 8.93 -13.73
C TYR A 420 -3.39 10.23 -13.74
N THR A 421 -3.05 11.15 -12.84
CA THR A 421 -3.58 12.52 -12.85
C THR A 421 -2.96 13.33 -13.96
#